data_779e2cb444a17836c7aa713c104d14f9
#
_entry.id   779e2cb444a17836c7aa713c104d14f9
#
_cell.length_a   1.000
_cell.length_b   1.000
_cell.length_c   1.000
_cell.angle_alpha   90.00
_cell.angle_beta   90.00
_cell.angle_gamma   90.00
#
_symmetry.space_group_name_H-M   'P 1'
#
loop_
_entity.id
_entity.type
_entity.pdbx_description
1 polymer ?
#
loop_
_entity_poly.entity_id
_entity_poly.type
_entity_poly.pdbx_seq_one_letter_code
_entity_poly.pdbx_strand_id
1 'polypeptide(L)'
;MSKPVPGWALAAGMGRWGRTGGCLALALALGLPAGPVALAQPVRIGTSALPALGDGAGEDLGLGEERRLGQRIMQEVRRDPDLFRDALLEEYVHGLFDPLLRAGQARGDVPDDLARQFAWETFLVRDRSINAFALPGGYIGVHLGLIAMTRSADELASVLAHEMSHVSQRHIARMLSVNRRQSALGVVAMVLGVLAASRSNVDAANAVILGGQAAAAQGQLNFSRDMEREADRVGFGVLEQAGFDPAGMALMFERMQQANRMNDFNQYPYLRSHPLTTERVAEARARLGLQADRQTAGARPASAREAMWLHAAMQGRAQGWMDARNPSLQRLLDGLAGAEASAARSAPGSADPQWLAQAMAAAVAAVRLQDPARAEAALRLARRLAQGMPAVERAVTLLQVEVMLEQRRAREALAVLALSPGEESRPFLLLGSRAVLAASGPSAELSTQAERMRTWMALHPEDAAAWEALGQLEARLGRRLAAWRAQAEARFALGDWNGALEQLRAASRFARQSGQGDSIDAVVIDARLKVVDERRRRQLLEEGRNPDDPRENGSQR
;
A
#
# COMPACT_ATOMS: atom_id res chain seq x y z
N MET A 1 -37.40 -35.77 -51.49
CA MET A 1 -38.37 -36.78 -50.91
C MET A 1 -38.55 -36.35 -49.46
N SER A 2 -39.58 -35.69 -49.25
CA SER A 2 -40.85 -35.97 -48.58
C SER A 2 -40.86 -35.59 -47.08
N LYS A 3 -41.50 -34.49 -46.82
CA LYS A 3 -42.22 -34.05 -45.62
C LYS A 3 -43.21 -35.13 -45.08
N PRO A 4 -44.00 -34.93 -44.02
CA PRO A 4 -44.28 -33.72 -43.18
C PRO A 4 -44.66 -34.01 -41.71
N VAL A 5 -44.99 -32.91 -41.02
CA VAL A 5 -45.67 -32.62 -39.74
C VAL A 5 -47.14 -33.19 -39.70
N PRO A 6 -47.85 -33.40 -38.54
CA PRO A 6 -48.65 -32.35 -37.89
C PRO A 6 -48.62 -32.42 -36.35
N GLY A 7 -48.89 -31.44 -35.52
CA GLY A 7 -49.91 -30.40 -35.44
C GLY A 7 -51.18 -30.82 -34.73
N TRP A 8 -51.54 -30.19 -33.54
CA TRP A 8 -52.93 -29.93 -33.05
C TRP A 8 -52.83 -29.04 -31.81
N ALA A 9 -53.42 -28.12 -31.69
CA ALA A 9 -54.22 -26.96 -31.47
C ALA A 9 -55.46 -27.16 -30.60
N LEU A 10 -55.88 -26.09 -29.88
CA LEU A 10 -57.16 -25.64 -29.36
C LEU A 10 -57.67 -26.32 -28.06
N ALA A 11 -58.36 -25.66 -27.11
CA ALA A 11 -59.20 -24.45 -27.07
C ALA A 11 -59.42 -24.02 -25.60
N ALA A 12 -59.40 -22.77 -25.29
CA ALA A 12 -60.45 -21.83 -24.93
C ALA A 12 -61.56 -22.30 -23.95
N GLY A 13 -61.78 -21.50 -22.89
CA GLY A 13 -62.99 -21.61 -22.02
C GLY A 13 -63.10 -20.40 -21.08
N MET A 14 -63.83 -19.38 -21.51
CA MET A 14 -64.27 -18.21 -20.71
C MET A 14 -65.38 -18.60 -19.71
N GLY A 15 -65.41 -17.92 -18.55
CA GLY A 15 -66.55 -18.00 -17.61
C GLY A 15 -66.54 -16.82 -16.64
N ARG A 16 -67.27 -15.74 -17.03
CA ARG A 16 -67.67 -14.62 -16.13
C ARG A 16 -68.91 -15.06 -15.33
N TRP A 17 -69.11 -14.45 -14.15
CA TRP A 17 -70.31 -14.06 -13.41
C TRP A 17 -69.85 -13.77 -12.00
N GLY A 18 -70.15 -12.67 -11.25
CA GLY A 18 -71.24 -11.72 -11.36
C GLY A 18 -71.80 -11.47 -9.95
N ARG A 19 -71.62 -10.22 -9.45
CA ARG A 19 -72.56 -9.43 -8.59
C ARG A 19 -72.99 -9.92 -7.21
N THR A 20 -72.84 -9.16 -6.17
CA THR A 20 -73.64 -8.15 -5.43
C THR A 20 -73.83 -8.44 -3.95
N GLY A 21 -73.90 -7.37 -3.16
CA GLY A 21 -74.39 -7.22 -1.78
C GLY A 21 -73.32 -6.74 -0.81
N GLY A 22 -73.24 -5.57 -0.31
CA GLY A 22 -74.13 -4.48 0.07
C GLY A 22 -74.68 -4.64 1.50
N CYS A 23 -74.07 -3.95 2.53
CA CYS A 23 -74.76 -3.46 3.75
C CYS A 23 -73.83 -2.49 4.49
N LEU A 24 -74.18 -1.33 4.50
CA LEU A 24 -74.45 -0.18 5.36
C LEU A 24 -73.96 -0.25 6.81
N ALA A 25 -73.13 0.71 7.13
CA ALA A 25 -73.12 1.73 8.20
C ALA A 25 -73.49 1.36 9.63
N LEU A 26 -72.57 1.73 10.53
CA LEU A 26 -72.98 2.59 11.66
C LEU A 26 -71.78 3.41 12.14
N ALA A 27 -71.90 4.74 12.02
CA ALA A 27 -70.98 5.71 12.61
C ALA A 27 -71.30 5.89 14.09
N LEU A 28 -70.29 5.88 14.94
CA LEU A 28 -70.34 6.56 16.24
C LEU A 28 -69.11 7.44 16.42
N ALA A 29 -69.36 8.73 16.39
CA ALA A 29 -68.38 9.76 16.64
C ALA A 29 -68.05 9.81 18.14
N LEU A 30 -66.77 9.70 18.50
CA LEU A 30 -66.25 10.23 19.76
C LEU A 30 -64.98 11.02 19.39
N GLY A 31 -65.09 12.34 19.55
CA GLY A 31 -64.00 13.29 19.27
C GLY A 31 -62.86 13.14 20.26
N LEU A 32 -61.66 13.05 19.73
CA LEU A 32 -60.42 13.32 20.44
C LEU A 32 -59.56 14.24 19.56
N PRO A 33 -58.77 15.17 20.13
CA PRO A 33 -58.06 16.21 19.38
C PRO A 33 -56.92 15.63 18.55
N ALA A 34 -56.83 16.07 17.28
CA ALA A 34 -55.75 15.74 16.39
C ALA A 34 -54.44 16.40 16.85
N GLY A 35 -53.53 15.62 17.42
CA GLY A 35 -52.11 15.98 17.52
C GLY A 35 -51.41 15.79 16.17
N PRO A 36 -50.35 16.55 15.88
CA PRO A 36 -49.66 16.43 14.59
C PRO A 36 -49.05 15.05 14.42
N VAL A 37 -49.42 14.40 13.33
CA VAL A 37 -48.82 13.12 12.89
C VAL A 37 -47.39 13.42 12.49
N ALA A 38 -46.42 13.05 13.34
CA ALA A 38 -45.03 12.99 12.94
C ALA A 38 -44.90 11.89 11.86
N LEU A 39 -44.58 12.29 10.65
CA LEU A 39 -44.20 11.38 9.58
C LEU A 39 -42.99 10.58 10.06
N ALA A 40 -43.21 9.34 10.42
CA ALA A 40 -42.14 8.39 10.70
C ALA A 40 -41.28 8.26 9.42
N GLN A 41 -40.04 8.68 9.52
CA GLN A 41 -39.05 8.41 8.47
C GLN A 41 -38.92 6.90 8.33
N PRO A 42 -38.75 6.37 7.09
CA PRO A 42 -38.51 4.95 6.90
C PRO A 42 -37.20 4.60 7.59
N VAL A 43 -37.27 3.69 8.56
CA VAL A 43 -36.11 3.05 9.16
C VAL A 43 -35.37 2.37 8.01
N ARG A 44 -34.22 2.90 7.63
CA ARG A 44 -33.28 2.19 6.77
C ARG A 44 -32.81 0.98 7.57
N ILE A 45 -33.40 -0.18 7.27
CA ILE A 45 -32.85 -1.46 7.70
C ILE A 45 -31.56 -1.63 6.90
N GLY A 46 -30.43 -1.28 7.53
CA GLY A 46 -29.11 -1.56 7.00
C GLY A 46 -28.97 -3.09 6.87
N THR A 47 -28.84 -3.57 5.65
CA THR A 47 -28.73 -4.98 5.29
C THR A 47 -27.35 -5.59 5.64
N SER A 48 -26.65 -5.07 6.65
CA SER A 48 -25.33 -5.55 7.07
C SER A 48 -25.21 -5.97 8.53
N ALA A 49 -26.29 -6.00 9.30
CA ALA A 49 -26.22 -6.43 10.68
C ALA A 49 -26.73 -7.86 10.85
N LEU A 50 -26.11 -8.81 10.16
CA LEU A 50 -26.02 -10.16 10.71
C LEU A 50 -24.87 -10.09 11.73
N PRO A 51 -25.08 -10.45 13.02
CA PRO A 51 -23.99 -10.63 13.95
C PRO A 51 -22.97 -11.57 13.30
N ALA A 52 -21.68 -11.20 13.33
CA ALA A 52 -20.64 -12.13 12.96
C ALA A 52 -20.85 -13.40 13.78
N LEU A 53 -21.16 -14.51 13.13
CA LEU A 53 -21.26 -15.83 13.76
C LEU A 53 -19.85 -16.18 14.24
N GLY A 54 -19.48 -15.71 15.44
CA GLY A 54 -18.15 -15.89 15.98
C GLY A 54 -17.81 -15.05 17.19
N ASP A 55 -18.71 -14.20 17.69
CA ASP A 55 -18.57 -13.58 19.02
C ASP A 55 -18.76 -14.63 20.12
N GLY A 56 -18.01 -15.73 20.02
CA GLY A 56 -17.68 -16.56 21.17
C GLY A 56 -16.83 -15.72 22.11
N ALA A 57 -17.45 -15.21 23.16
CA ALA A 57 -16.82 -14.50 24.28
C ALA A 57 -15.66 -15.35 24.85
N GLY A 58 -14.46 -15.19 24.33
CA GLY A 58 -13.28 -15.93 24.75
C GLY A 58 -12.03 -15.31 24.16
N GLU A 59 -11.52 -14.25 24.81
CA GLU A 59 -10.09 -13.95 24.84
C GLU A 59 -9.39 -13.76 23.47
N ASP A 60 -10.03 -13.14 22.49
CA ASP A 60 -9.34 -12.66 21.30
C ASP A 60 -8.37 -11.55 21.67
N LEU A 61 -7.23 -11.50 20.96
CA LEU A 61 -6.24 -10.43 21.11
C LEU A 61 -6.94 -9.06 21.02
N GLY A 62 -6.88 -8.23 22.05
CA GLY A 62 -7.52 -6.92 22.06
C GLY A 62 -6.95 -6.00 20.95
N LEU A 63 -7.76 -5.05 20.43
CA LEU A 63 -7.30 -4.14 19.34
C LEU A 63 -6.00 -3.41 19.70
N GLY A 64 -5.89 -2.94 20.96
CA GLY A 64 -4.67 -2.28 21.42
C GLY A 64 -3.45 -3.21 21.49
N GLU A 65 -3.66 -4.50 21.78
CA GLU A 65 -2.57 -5.49 21.79
C GLU A 65 -2.14 -5.85 20.38
N GLU A 66 -3.10 -6.05 19.47
CA GLU A 66 -2.85 -6.29 18.06
C GLU A 66 -2.08 -5.12 17.43
N ARG A 67 -2.48 -3.87 17.75
CA ARG A 67 -1.76 -2.67 17.33
C ARG A 67 -0.31 -2.66 17.84
N ARG A 68 -0.10 -2.95 19.14
CA ARG A 68 1.25 -2.99 19.72
C ARG A 68 2.11 -4.09 19.11
N LEU A 69 1.51 -5.26 18.84
CA LEU A 69 2.20 -6.35 18.16
C LEU A 69 2.67 -5.91 16.77
N GLY A 70 1.77 -5.31 15.99
CA GLY A 70 2.09 -4.78 14.66
C GLY A 70 3.19 -3.72 14.70
N GLN A 71 3.14 -2.80 15.66
CA GLN A 71 4.19 -1.79 15.83
C GLN A 71 5.56 -2.40 16.11
N ARG A 72 5.66 -3.44 16.94
CA ARG A 72 6.92 -4.16 17.20
C ARG A 72 7.45 -4.85 15.94
N ILE A 73 6.57 -5.51 15.20
CA ILE A 73 6.95 -6.13 13.92
C ILE A 73 7.48 -5.06 12.95
N MET A 74 6.76 -3.95 12.81
CA MET A 74 7.18 -2.87 11.91
C MET A 74 8.49 -2.18 12.33
N GLN A 75 8.82 -2.12 13.62
CA GLN A 75 10.13 -1.64 14.07
C GLN A 75 11.27 -2.49 13.51
N GLU A 76 11.10 -3.81 13.48
CA GLU A 76 12.09 -4.72 12.89
C GLU A 76 12.08 -4.66 11.35
N VAL A 77 10.89 -4.64 10.73
CA VAL A 77 10.74 -4.48 9.27
C VAL A 77 11.42 -3.19 8.79
N ARG A 78 11.29 -2.09 9.53
CA ARG A 78 11.90 -0.79 9.17
C ARG A 78 13.44 -0.80 9.24
N ARG A 79 14.04 -1.78 9.92
CA ARG A 79 15.51 -2.01 9.96
C ARG A 79 15.98 -2.96 8.86
N ASP A 80 15.04 -3.61 8.19
CA ASP A 80 15.35 -4.58 7.16
C ASP A 80 15.92 -3.89 5.90
N PRO A 81 17.07 -4.34 5.35
CA PRO A 81 17.66 -3.78 4.15
C PRO A 81 16.81 -3.99 2.89
N ASP A 82 15.85 -4.94 2.91
CA ASP A 82 14.93 -5.17 1.81
C ASP A 82 13.65 -4.32 1.91
N LEU A 83 13.46 -3.57 3.00
CA LEU A 83 12.46 -2.52 3.01
C LEU A 83 12.81 -1.52 1.92
N PHE A 84 11.97 -1.45 0.91
CA PHE A 84 12.19 -0.61 -0.25
C PHE A 84 11.52 0.74 -0.07
N ARG A 85 12.31 1.80 -0.17
CA ARG A 85 11.82 3.17 -0.05
C ARG A 85 11.91 3.84 -1.41
N ASP A 86 10.77 4.01 -2.03
CA ASP A 86 10.60 4.67 -3.31
C ASP A 86 9.36 5.54 -3.25
N ALA A 87 9.57 6.84 -3.10
CA ALA A 87 8.47 7.76 -2.84
C ALA A 87 7.37 7.74 -3.90
N LEU A 88 7.72 7.49 -5.17
CA LEU A 88 6.74 7.43 -6.26
C LEU A 88 5.91 6.14 -6.24
N LEU A 89 6.56 4.98 -6.00
CA LEU A 89 5.85 3.71 -5.86
C LEU A 89 5.03 3.66 -4.55
N GLU A 90 5.56 4.21 -3.45
CA GLU A 90 4.82 4.34 -2.18
C GLU A 90 3.57 5.21 -2.38
N GLU A 91 3.70 6.38 -3.01
CA GLU A 91 2.57 7.26 -3.34
C GLU A 91 1.53 6.54 -4.21
N TYR A 92 2.00 5.78 -5.21
CA TYR A 92 1.13 5.02 -6.10
C TYR A 92 0.34 3.94 -5.37
N VAL A 93 1.01 3.10 -4.58
CA VAL A 93 0.35 2.01 -3.83
C VAL A 93 -0.61 2.58 -2.78
N HIS A 94 -0.19 3.63 -2.08
CA HIS A 94 -1.04 4.33 -1.12
C HIS A 94 -2.27 4.95 -1.80
N GLY A 95 -2.09 5.55 -2.97
CA GLY A 95 -3.17 6.11 -3.80
C GLY A 95 -4.20 5.07 -4.27
N LEU A 96 -3.82 3.80 -4.40
CA LEU A 96 -4.75 2.68 -4.62
C LEU A 96 -5.41 2.22 -3.32
N PHE A 97 -4.68 2.23 -2.20
CA PHE A 97 -5.15 1.72 -0.92
C PHE A 97 -6.16 2.66 -0.23
N ASP A 98 -5.96 3.97 -0.28
CA ASP A 98 -6.81 4.96 0.37
C ASP A 98 -8.29 4.90 -0.05
N PRO A 99 -8.63 4.80 -1.36
CA PRO A 99 -10.02 4.61 -1.77
C PRO A 99 -10.63 3.32 -1.23
N LEU A 100 -9.84 2.23 -1.15
CA LEU A 100 -10.29 0.95 -0.59
C LEU A 100 -10.61 1.09 0.90
N LEU A 101 -9.73 1.74 1.67
CA LEU A 101 -9.96 1.97 3.09
C LEU A 101 -11.22 2.80 3.33
N ARG A 102 -11.41 3.91 2.59
CA ARG A 102 -12.63 4.73 2.67
C ARG A 102 -13.87 3.94 2.28
N ALA A 103 -13.80 3.10 1.26
CA ALA A 103 -14.90 2.23 0.85
C ALA A 103 -15.24 1.20 1.94
N GLY A 104 -14.22 0.57 2.55
CA GLY A 104 -14.40 -0.37 3.66
C GLY A 104 -15.07 0.28 4.88
N GLN A 105 -14.68 1.52 5.21
CA GLN A 105 -15.33 2.31 6.27
C GLN A 105 -16.79 2.64 5.92
N ALA A 106 -17.04 3.14 4.70
CA ALA A 106 -18.39 3.50 4.25
C ALA A 106 -19.35 2.30 4.19
N ARG A 107 -18.82 1.10 3.94
CA ARG A 107 -19.58 -0.16 3.94
C ARG A 107 -19.80 -0.75 5.34
N GLY A 108 -19.02 -0.29 6.33
CA GLY A 108 -18.98 -0.87 7.68
C GLY A 108 -18.11 -2.14 7.81
N ASP A 109 -17.37 -2.52 6.75
CA ASP A 109 -16.40 -3.63 6.78
C ASP A 109 -15.15 -3.26 7.60
N VAL A 110 -14.88 -1.97 7.76
CA VAL A 110 -13.86 -1.40 8.68
C VAL A 110 -14.59 -0.56 9.73
N PRO A 111 -14.86 -1.10 10.94
CA PRO A 111 -15.52 -0.38 12.02
C PRO A 111 -14.70 0.84 12.48
N ASP A 112 -15.38 1.84 13.01
CA ASP A 112 -14.78 3.12 13.43
C ASP A 112 -13.68 2.98 14.48
N ASP A 113 -13.80 2.08 15.42
CA ASP A 113 -12.80 1.80 16.43
C ASP A 113 -11.53 1.18 15.83
N LEU A 114 -11.69 0.26 14.90
CA LEU A 114 -10.61 -0.33 14.13
C LEU A 114 -9.93 0.72 13.25
N ALA A 115 -10.72 1.55 12.55
CA ALA A 115 -10.22 2.61 11.70
C ALA A 115 -9.34 3.61 12.46
N ARG A 116 -9.71 3.94 13.70
CA ARG A 116 -8.95 4.88 14.56
C ARG A 116 -7.73 4.25 15.23
N GLN A 117 -7.78 2.96 15.55
CA GLN A 117 -6.72 2.32 16.32
C GLN A 117 -5.59 1.77 15.46
N PHE A 118 -5.88 1.31 14.23
CA PHE A 118 -4.88 0.69 13.34
C PHE A 118 -4.14 1.72 12.50
N ALA A 119 -2.96 1.32 12.01
CA ALA A 119 -2.08 2.21 11.25
C ALA A 119 -2.55 2.45 9.82
N TRP A 120 -3.12 1.42 9.18
CA TRP A 120 -3.52 1.42 7.76
C TRP A 120 -2.41 1.93 6.84
N GLU A 121 -1.21 1.37 7.04
CA GLU A 121 0.02 1.75 6.34
C GLU A 121 0.42 0.68 5.33
N THR A 122 0.70 1.07 4.10
CA THR A 122 1.30 0.20 3.09
C THR A 122 2.80 0.43 3.02
N PHE A 123 3.58 -0.63 2.80
CA PHE A 123 5.03 -0.53 2.63
C PHE A 123 5.52 -1.50 1.55
N LEU A 124 6.68 -1.18 0.95
CA LEU A 124 7.24 -1.93 -0.15
C LEU A 124 8.38 -2.83 0.29
N VAL A 125 8.45 -4.01 -0.31
CA VAL A 125 9.55 -4.96 -0.11
C VAL A 125 10.28 -5.17 -1.43
N ARG A 126 11.61 -5.03 -1.42
CA ARG A 126 12.46 -5.27 -2.59
C ARG A 126 12.65 -6.76 -2.81
N ASP A 127 11.63 -7.38 -3.32
CA ASP A 127 11.65 -8.80 -3.65
C ASP A 127 10.97 -9.02 -5.02
N ARG A 128 11.54 -9.93 -5.81
CA ARG A 128 10.99 -10.33 -7.11
C ARG A 128 9.86 -11.34 -7.02
N SER A 129 9.67 -11.94 -5.86
CA SER A 129 8.57 -12.88 -5.64
C SER A 129 7.22 -12.16 -5.67
N ILE A 130 6.22 -12.88 -6.10
CA ILE A 130 4.85 -12.38 -6.15
C ILE A 130 4.25 -12.61 -4.78
N ASN A 131 4.14 -11.51 -4.01
CA ASN A 131 3.64 -11.55 -2.66
C ASN A 131 3.04 -10.20 -2.23
N ALA A 132 2.01 -10.28 -1.40
CA ALA A 132 1.54 -9.24 -0.49
C ALA A 132 1.13 -9.93 0.81
N PHE A 133 1.10 -9.20 1.90
CA PHE A 133 0.73 -9.78 3.19
C PHE A 133 0.26 -8.70 4.16
N ALA A 134 -0.73 -9.05 4.97
CA ALA A 134 -1.17 -8.25 6.08
C ALA A 134 -0.38 -8.59 7.36
N LEU A 135 -0.11 -7.56 8.17
CA LEU A 135 0.44 -7.68 9.51
C LEU A 135 -0.56 -7.18 10.54
N PRO A 136 -0.46 -7.60 11.81
CA PRO A 136 -1.29 -7.07 12.89
C PRO A 136 -1.24 -5.54 12.94
N GLY A 137 -2.34 -4.91 13.31
CA GLY A 137 -2.39 -3.45 13.48
C GLY A 137 -2.50 -2.63 12.19
N GLY A 138 -2.85 -3.26 11.05
CA GLY A 138 -3.19 -2.56 9.82
C GLY A 138 -2.01 -2.22 8.92
N TYR A 139 -0.93 -2.99 8.97
CA TYR A 139 0.20 -2.85 8.05
C TYR A 139 0.09 -3.85 6.90
N ILE A 140 0.34 -3.41 5.67
CA ILE A 140 0.26 -4.24 4.47
C ILE A 140 1.56 -4.11 3.68
N GLY A 141 2.29 -5.22 3.55
CA GLY A 141 3.50 -5.32 2.75
C GLY A 141 3.20 -5.71 1.31
N VAL A 142 3.88 -5.07 0.36
CA VAL A 142 3.74 -5.33 -1.07
C VAL A 142 5.11 -5.56 -1.69
N HIS A 143 5.35 -6.73 -2.26
CA HIS A 143 6.58 -7.03 -2.97
C HIS A 143 6.59 -6.35 -4.34
N LEU A 144 7.76 -5.86 -4.77
CA LEU A 144 7.90 -5.26 -6.10
C LEU A 144 7.55 -6.26 -7.22
N GLY A 145 7.78 -7.57 -7.01
CA GLY A 145 7.40 -8.61 -7.95
C GLY A 145 5.89 -8.70 -8.21
N LEU A 146 5.05 -8.39 -7.21
CA LEU A 146 3.60 -8.31 -7.40
C LEU A 146 3.23 -7.13 -8.30
N ILE A 147 3.76 -5.93 -8.03
CA ILE A 147 3.53 -4.74 -8.87
C ILE A 147 4.00 -5.01 -10.31
N ALA A 148 5.16 -5.65 -10.45
CA ALA A 148 5.75 -6.00 -11.75
C ALA A 148 4.92 -7.02 -12.54
N MET A 149 4.14 -7.87 -11.87
CA MET A 149 3.31 -8.90 -12.49
C MET A 149 1.92 -8.39 -12.90
N THR A 150 1.31 -7.49 -12.13
CA THR A 150 -0.04 -6.98 -12.39
C THR A 150 -0.09 -6.17 -13.68
N ARG A 151 -1.20 -6.23 -14.42
CA ARG A 151 -1.39 -5.53 -15.72
C ARG A 151 -2.30 -4.32 -15.62
N SER A 152 -2.99 -4.17 -14.50
CA SER A 152 -3.85 -3.01 -14.24
C SER A 152 -3.81 -2.60 -12.78
N ALA A 153 -4.19 -1.36 -12.52
CA ALA A 153 -4.43 -0.86 -11.18
C ALA A 153 -5.49 -1.69 -10.45
N ASP A 154 -6.52 -2.16 -11.17
CA ASP A 154 -7.60 -2.97 -10.61
C ASP A 154 -7.11 -4.34 -10.11
N GLU A 155 -6.19 -4.99 -10.85
CA GLU A 155 -5.56 -6.23 -10.39
C GLU A 155 -4.78 -6.01 -9.08
N LEU A 156 -3.97 -4.95 -8.99
CA LEU A 156 -3.20 -4.65 -7.77
C LEU A 156 -4.13 -4.24 -6.63
N ALA A 157 -5.13 -3.39 -6.91
CA ALA A 157 -6.13 -2.97 -5.94
C ALA A 157 -6.94 -4.16 -5.39
N SER A 158 -7.21 -5.18 -6.20
CA SER A 158 -7.90 -6.39 -5.75
C SER A 158 -7.12 -7.17 -4.69
N VAL A 159 -5.78 -7.24 -4.83
CA VAL A 159 -4.91 -7.86 -3.82
C VAL A 159 -4.88 -6.99 -2.55
N LEU A 160 -4.74 -5.67 -2.70
CA LEU A 160 -4.77 -4.76 -1.55
C LEU A 160 -6.11 -4.83 -0.79
N ALA A 161 -7.24 -4.94 -1.49
CA ALA A 161 -8.56 -5.12 -0.89
C ALA A 161 -8.68 -6.45 -0.14
N HIS A 162 -8.09 -7.52 -0.68
CA HIS A 162 -8.04 -8.82 -0.03
C HIS A 162 -7.20 -8.77 1.27
N GLU A 163 -5.99 -8.20 1.22
CA GLU A 163 -5.13 -8.04 2.40
C GLU A 163 -5.78 -7.13 3.46
N MET A 164 -6.40 -6.02 3.03
CA MET A 164 -7.16 -5.14 3.92
C MET A 164 -8.30 -5.90 4.60
N SER A 165 -8.95 -6.84 3.88
CA SER A 165 -10.03 -7.65 4.43
C SER A 165 -9.53 -8.62 5.51
N HIS A 166 -8.32 -9.18 5.38
CA HIS A 166 -7.70 -9.97 6.45
C HIS A 166 -7.50 -9.15 7.72
N VAL A 167 -7.13 -7.87 7.58
CA VAL A 167 -7.00 -6.95 8.72
C VAL A 167 -8.36 -6.60 9.30
N SER A 168 -9.32 -6.18 8.47
CA SER A 168 -10.63 -5.70 8.93
C SER A 168 -11.47 -6.81 9.57
N GLN A 169 -11.36 -8.05 9.08
CA GLN A 169 -12.00 -9.24 9.66
C GLN A 169 -11.15 -9.87 10.78
N ARG A 170 -10.02 -9.25 11.15
CA ARG A 170 -9.14 -9.66 12.26
C ARG A 170 -8.69 -11.12 12.16
N HIS A 171 -8.43 -11.62 10.95
CA HIS A 171 -8.06 -13.01 10.71
C HIS A 171 -6.79 -13.41 11.46
N ILE A 172 -5.80 -12.50 11.55
CA ILE A 172 -4.55 -12.73 12.28
C ILE A 172 -4.82 -12.87 13.78
N ALA A 173 -5.63 -11.98 14.36
CA ALA A 173 -5.98 -12.06 15.77
C ALA A 173 -6.72 -13.36 16.09
N ARG A 174 -7.66 -13.78 15.25
CA ARG A 174 -8.38 -15.07 15.38
C ARG A 174 -7.44 -16.27 15.29
N MET A 175 -6.44 -16.26 14.40
CA MET A 175 -5.42 -17.34 14.34
C MET A 175 -4.55 -17.40 15.60
N LEU A 176 -4.16 -16.23 16.11
CA LEU A 176 -3.32 -16.14 17.30
C LEU A 176 -4.06 -16.58 18.56
N SER A 177 -5.34 -16.30 18.69
CA SER A 177 -6.17 -16.74 19.82
C SER A 177 -6.31 -18.27 19.90
N VAL A 178 -6.40 -18.94 18.76
CA VAL A 178 -6.44 -20.42 18.69
C VAL A 178 -5.10 -21.04 19.15
N ASN A 179 -3.98 -20.36 18.91
CA ASN A 179 -2.63 -20.84 19.22
C ASN A 179 -2.02 -20.22 20.50
N ARG A 180 -2.79 -20.09 21.57
CA ARG A 180 -2.45 -19.44 22.86
C ARG A 180 -1.08 -19.78 23.49
N ARG A 181 -0.35 -20.78 23.00
CA ARG A 181 0.96 -21.19 23.53
C ARG A 181 2.13 -20.41 22.93
N GLN A 182 1.91 -19.55 21.95
CA GLN A 182 2.98 -18.78 21.34
C GLN A 182 3.12 -17.41 22.01
N SER A 183 4.33 -17.13 22.53
CA SER A 183 4.66 -15.79 23.02
C SER A 183 4.61 -14.76 21.88
N ALA A 184 4.31 -13.49 22.19
CA ALA A 184 4.36 -12.40 21.21
C ALA A 184 5.72 -12.32 20.49
N LEU A 185 6.81 -12.67 21.17
CA LEU A 185 8.15 -12.78 20.58
C LEU A 185 8.24 -13.91 19.54
N GLY A 186 7.56 -15.04 19.78
CA GLY A 186 7.47 -16.12 18.80
C GLY A 186 6.78 -15.70 17.51
N VAL A 187 5.72 -14.88 17.61
CA VAL A 187 5.02 -14.34 16.45
C VAL A 187 5.89 -13.34 15.67
N VAL A 188 6.58 -12.44 16.37
CA VAL A 188 7.56 -11.53 15.74
C VAL A 188 8.64 -12.31 15.00
N ALA A 189 9.26 -13.28 15.67
CA ALA A 189 10.28 -14.13 15.07
C ALA A 189 9.75 -14.93 13.86
N MET A 190 8.51 -15.40 13.94
CA MET A 190 7.83 -16.12 12.87
C MET A 190 7.61 -15.23 11.64
N VAL A 191 7.08 -14.03 11.80
CA VAL A 191 6.85 -13.09 10.69
C VAL A 191 8.18 -12.69 10.05
N LEU A 192 9.19 -12.36 10.85
CA LEU A 192 10.52 -12.02 10.35
C LEU A 192 11.19 -13.23 9.67
N GLY A 193 10.98 -14.43 10.17
CA GLY A 193 11.45 -15.67 9.54
C GLY A 193 10.84 -15.92 8.16
N VAL A 194 9.55 -15.62 7.99
CA VAL A 194 8.86 -15.71 6.70
C VAL A 194 9.38 -14.66 5.72
N LEU A 195 9.59 -13.42 6.18
CA LEU A 195 10.20 -12.37 5.37
C LEU A 195 11.64 -12.71 4.96
N ALA A 196 12.42 -13.32 5.86
CA ALA A 196 13.78 -13.77 5.56
C ALA A 196 13.83 -15.00 4.63
N ALA A 197 12.87 -15.93 4.74
CA ALA A 197 12.82 -17.14 3.91
C ALA A 197 12.54 -16.86 2.44
N SER A 198 11.95 -15.72 2.09
CA SER A 198 11.78 -15.27 0.70
C SER A 198 13.10 -14.91 0.02
N ARG A 199 14.19 -14.73 0.78
CA ARG A 199 15.53 -14.30 0.31
C ARG A 199 16.44 -15.42 -0.16
N SER A 200 16.08 -16.70 0.05
CA SER A 200 17.01 -17.81 -0.10
C SER A 200 17.42 -18.06 -1.56
N ASN A 201 18.59 -17.52 -1.91
CA ASN A 201 19.41 -17.99 -3.04
C ASN A 201 20.90 -18.12 -2.71
N VAL A 202 21.37 -17.98 -1.45
CA VAL A 202 22.79 -18.20 -1.09
C VAL A 202 22.89 -18.82 0.31
N ASP A 203 23.65 -19.93 0.38
CA ASP A 203 24.05 -20.68 1.58
C ASP A 203 22.98 -21.54 2.26
N ALA A 204 22.59 -22.58 1.54
CA ALA A 204 21.63 -23.60 1.98
C ALA A 204 22.07 -24.47 3.19
N ALA A 205 23.31 -24.41 3.66
CA ALA A 205 23.80 -25.30 4.72
C ALA A 205 23.45 -24.81 6.14
N ASN A 206 23.37 -23.49 6.37
CA ASN A 206 22.90 -22.92 7.64
C ASN A 206 21.37 -22.69 7.65
N ALA A 207 20.74 -22.71 6.48
CA ALA A 207 19.31 -22.49 6.31
C ALA A 207 18.45 -23.71 6.70
N VAL A 208 19.02 -24.92 6.78
CA VAL A 208 18.23 -26.14 7.07
C VAL A 208 17.68 -26.15 8.50
N ILE A 209 18.39 -25.62 9.49
CA ILE A 209 17.91 -25.54 10.87
C ILE A 209 16.92 -24.38 11.03
N LEU A 210 17.20 -23.22 10.42
CA LEU A 210 16.30 -22.06 10.39
C LEU A 210 15.16 -22.26 9.40
N GLY A 211 15.41 -22.92 8.26
CA GLY A 211 14.41 -23.21 7.22
C GLY A 211 13.33 -24.17 7.67
N GLY A 212 13.64 -25.15 8.53
CA GLY A 212 12.64 -26.03 9.13
C GLY A 212 11.69 -25.29 10.07
N GLN A 213 12.20 -24.33 10.84
CA GLN A 213 11.38 -23.47 11.69
C GLN A 213 10.60 -22.42 10.88
N ALA A 214 11.20 -21.86 9.83
CA ALA A 214 10.52 -20.92 8.93
C ALA A 214 9.41 -21.60 8.10
N ALA A 215 9.63 -22.85 7.64
CA ALA A 215 8.59 -23.61 6.95
C ALA A 215 7.44 -24.03 7.89
N ALA A 216 7.74 -24.37 9.14
CA ALA A 216 6.71 -24.62 10.15
C ALA A 216 5.95 -23.34 10.51
N ALA A 217 6.65 -22.20 10.59
CA ALA A 217 6.07 -20.88 10.80
C ALA A 217 5.17 -20.46 9.63
N GLN A 218 5.59 -20.70 8.38
CA GLN A 218 4.77 -20.46 7.19
C GLN A 218 3.48 -21.30 7.21
N GLY A 219 3.56 -22.56 7.62
CA GLY A 219 2.37 -23.42 7.75
C GLY A 219 1.37 -22.93 8.80
N GLN A 220 1.85 -22.20 9.81
CA GLN A 220 1.02 -21.60 10.86
C GLN A 220 0.37 -20.26 10.45
N LEU A 221 0.91 -19.58 9.43
CA LEU A 221 0.33 -18.36 8.87
C LEU A 221 -0.65 -18.61 7.72
N ASN A 222 -0.89 -19.87 7.34
CA ASN A 222 -1.87 -20.19 6.32
C ASN A 222 -3.28 -19.90 6.84
N PHE A 223 -3.95 -18.97 6.20
CA PHE A 223 -5.35 -18.69 6.50
C PHE A 223 -6.25 -19.87 6.15
N SER A 224 -7.28 -20.09 6.95
CA SER A 224 -8.24 -21.14 6.64
C SER A 224 -8.99 -20.83 5.34
N ARG A 225 -9.52 -21.85 4.68
CA ARG A 225 -10.32 -21.66 3.46
C ARG A 225 -11.54 -20.75 3.68
N ASP A 226 -12.08 -20.74 4.90
CA ASP A 226 -13.22 -19.89 5.25
C ASP A 226 -12.79 -18.44 5.39
N MET A 227 -11.63 -18.17 6.01
CA MET A 227 -11.03 -16.83 6.07
C MET A 227 -10.70 -16.29 4.68
N GLU A 228 -10.18 -17.14 3.78
CA GLU A 228 -9.92 -16.76 2.39
C GLU A 228 -11.22 -16.37 1.64
N ARG A 229 -12.28 -17.17 1.78
CA ARG A 229 -13.58 -16.84 1.18
C ARG A 229 -14.20 -15.58 1.79
N GLU A 230 -14.04 -15.38 3.09
CA GLU A 230 -14.46 -14.15 3.76
C GLU A 230 -13.71 -12.93 3.22
N ALA A 231 -12.38 -13.00 3.12
CA ALA A 231 -11.54 -11.94 2.57
C ALA A 231 -11.86 -11.64 1.09
N ASP A 232 -12.10 -12.68 0.27
CA ASP A 232 -12.54 -12.50 -1.12
C ASP A 232 -13.88 -11.79 -1.22
N ARG A 233 -14.86 -12.18 -0.38
CA ARG A 233 -16.20 -11.60 -0.39
C ARG A 233 -16.19 -10.14 0.04
N VAL A 234 -15.51 -9.83 1.12
CA VAL A 234 -15.39 -8.46 1.65
C VAL A 234 -14.58 -7.61 0.67
N GLY A 235 -13.41 -8.10 0.25
CA GLY A 235 -12.52 -7.40 -0.67
C GLY A 235 -13.15 -7.10 -2.01
N PHE A 236 -13.95 -8.03 -2.57
CA PHE A 236 -14.70 -7.78 -3.80
C PHE A 236 -15.69 -6.61 -3.65
N GLY A 237 -16.45 -6.57 -2.57
CA GLY A 237 -17.40 -5.50 -2.33
C GLY A 237 -16.72 -4.15 -2.05
N VAL A 238 -15.59 -4.16 -1.36
CA VAL A 238 -14.76 -2.96 -1.14
C VAL A 238 -14.18 -2.44 -2.44
N LEU A 239 -13.65 -3.33 -3.29
CA LEU A 239 -13.08 -2.99 -4.60
C LEU A 239 -14.10 -2.27 -5.48
N GLU A 240 -15.33 -2.84 -5.57
CA GLU A 240 -16.46 -2.24 -6.30
C GLU A 240 -16.84 -0.86 -5.75
N GLN A 241 -17.02 -0.75 -4.43
CA GLN A 241 -17.41 0.49 -3.78
C GLN A 241 -16.33 1.58 -3.91
N ALA A 242 -15.06 1.19 -3.99
CA ALA A 242 -13.94 2.11 -4.21
C ALA A 242 -13.84 2.62 -5.67
N GLY A 243 -14.66 2.08 -6.58
CA GLY A 243 -14.70 2.48 -7.99
C GLY A 243 -13.69 1.77 -8.89
N PHE A 244 -13.02 0.72 -8.41
CA PHE A 244 -12.20 -0.15 -9.23
C PHE A 244 -13.06 -1.16 -9.98
N ASP A 245 -12.53 -1.68 -11.11
CA ASP A 245 -13.19 -2.75 -11.85
C ASP A 245 -13.06 -4.08 -11.09
N PRO A 246 -14.16 -4.67 -10.59
CA PRO A 246 -14.11 -5.94 -9.87
C PRO A 246 -13.59 -7.11 -10.70
N ALA A 247 -13.58 -6.99 -12.04
CA ALA A 247 -12.94 -7.96 -12.93
C ALA A 247 -11.45 -8.13 -12.62
N GLY A 248 -10.82 -7.10 -12.03
CA GLY A 248 -9.42 -7.15 -11.59
C GLY A 248 -9.14 -8.32 -10.65
N MET A 249 -10.05 -8.68 -9.75
CA MET A 249 -9.87 -9.83 -8.85
C MET A 249 -9.85 -11.17 -9.62
N ALA A 250 -10.78 -11.39 -10.51
CA ALA A 250 -10.83 -12.62 -11.30
C ALA A 250 -9.62 -12.74 -12.24
N LEU A 251 -9.24 -11.64 -12.92
CA LEU A 251 -8.07 -11.59 -13.79
C LEU A 251 -6.78 -11.86 -13.01
N MET A 252 -6.67 -11.32 -11.80
CA MET A 252 -5.53 -11.56 -10.93
C MET A 252 -5.43 -13.03 -10.52
N PHE A 253 -6.52 -13.65 -10.13
CA PHE A 253 -6.57 -15.09 -9.82
C PHE A 253 -6.17 -15.95 -11.02
N GLU A 254 -6.68 -15.66 -12.20
CA GLU A 254 -6.32 -16.38 -13.44
C GLU A 254 -4.83 -16.24 -13.75
N ARG A 255 -4.27 -15.05 -13.59
CA ARG A 255 -2.85 -14.77 -13.78
C ARG A 255 -1.99 -15.54 -12.79
N MET A 256 -2.35 -15.52 -11.49
CA MET A 256 -1.65 -16.31 -10.47
C MET A 256 -1.74 -17.81 -10.76
N GLN A 257 -2.90 -18.30 -11.20
CA GLN A 257 -3.09 -19.72 -11.55
C GLN A 257 -2.22 -20.11 -12.76
N GLN A 258 -2.20 -19.27 -13.80
CA GLN A 258 -1.37 -19.52 -14.98
C GLN A 258 0.11 -19.51 -14.64
N ALA A 259 0.54 -18.53 -13.86
CA ALA A 259 1.92 -18.38 -13.45
C ALA A 259 2.38 -19.55 -12.55
N ASN A 260 1.52 -20.05 -11.66
CA ASN A 260 1.81 -21.21 -10.81
C ASN A 260 1.96 -22.53 -11.61
N ARG A 261 1.26 -22.65 -12.77
CA ARG A 261 1.40 -23.82 -13.65
C ARG A 261 2.73 -23.85 -14.41
N MET A 262 3.36 -22.69 -14.59
CA MET A 262 4.55 -22.53 -15.43
C MET A 262 5.87 -22.58 -14.66
N ASN A 263 5.84 -22.48 -13.30
CA ASN A 263 7.04 -22.32 -12.49
C ASN A 263 7.02 -23.11 -11.19
N ASP A 264 8.21 -23.44 -10.68
CA ASP A 264 8.44 -24.03 -9.37
C ASP A 264 7.85 -23.18 -8.25
N PHE A 265 7.34 -23.85 -7.22
CA PHE A 265 6.58 -23.30 -6.06
C PHE A 265 7.25 -22.16 -5.28
N ASN A 266 8.53 -21.86 -5.52
CA ASN A 266 9.28 -20.87 -4.75
C ASN A 266 9.09 -19.40 -5.19
N GLN A 267 8.53 -19.12 -6.36
CA GLN A 267 8.35 -17.75 -6.86
C GLN A 267 7.02 -17.11 -6.42
N TYR A 268 6.13 -17.88 -5.80
CA TYR A 268 4.79 -17.43 -5.40
C TYR A 268 4.51 -17.67 -3.91
N PRO A 269 5.20 -16.98 -2.98
CA PRO A 269 4.91 -17.09 -1.55
C PRO A 269 3.46 -16.77 -1.22
N TYR A 270 2.85 -15.85 -1.98
CA TYR A 270 1.44 -15.50 -1.85
C TYR A 270 0.52 -16.72 -1.90
N LEU A 271 0.70 -17.63 -2.86
CA LEU A 271 -0.15 -18.83 -3.00
C LEU A 271 0.06 -19.87 -1.90
N ARG A 272 1.12 -19.74 -1.12
CA ARG A 272 1.35 -20.59 0.07
C ARG A 272 0.56 -20.11 1.28
N SER A 273 0.51 -18.78 1.50
CA SER A 273 -0.29 -18.17 2.58
C SER A 273 -1.77 -18.06 2.21
N HIS A 274 -2.08 -17.86 0.91
CA HIS A 274 -3.41 -17.69 0.34
C HIS A 274 -3.69 -18.73 -0.75
N PRO A 275 -4.02 -19.99 -0.40
CA PRO A 275 -4.22 -21.04 -1.38
C PRO A 275 -5.32 -20.69 -2.38
N LEU A 276 -4.95 -20.63 -3.66
CA LEU A 276 -5.90 -20.35 -4.74
C LEU A 276 -6.56 -21.65 -5.21
N THR A 277 -7.79 -21.88 -4.78
CA THR A 277 -8.60 -23.02 -5.20
C THR A 277 -9.40 -22.69 -6.47
N THR A 278 -9.76 -23.71 -7.24
CA THR A 278 -10.67 -23.56 -8.39
C THR A 278 -12.01 -22.97 -7.99
N GLU A 279 -12.46 -23.22 -6.77
CA GLU A 279 -13.67 -22.67 -6.18
C GLU A 279 -13.59 -21.14 -6.04
N ARG A 280 -12.50 -20.59 -5.48
CA ARG A 280 -12.28 -19.14 -5.36
C ARG A 280 -12.31 -18.44 -6.73
N VAL A 281 -11.65 -19.03 -7.73
CA VAL A 281 -11.67 -18.50 -9.11
C VAL A 281 -13.09 -18.52 -9.69
N ALA A 282 -13.83 -19.63 -9.47
CA ALA A 282 -15.21 -19.76 -9.95
C ALA A 282 -16.15 -18.77 -9.24
N GLU A 283 -15.99 -18.58 -7.93
CA GLU A 283 -16.79 -17.61 -7.17
C GLU A 283 -16.54 -16.16 -7.61
N ALA A 284 -15.27 -15.77 -7.83
CA ALA A 284 -14.94 -14.44 -8.34
C ALA A 284 -15.62 -14.20 -9.70
N ARG A 285 -15.57 -15.18 -10.61
CA ARG A 285 -16.26 -15.10 -11.90
C ARG A 285 -17.78 -15.05 -11.77
N ALA A 286 -18.37 -15.86 -10.88
CA ALA A 286 -19.81 -15.87 -10.66
C ALA A 286 -20.32 -14.53 -10.15
N ARG A 287 -19.57 -13.88 -9.27
CA ARG A 287 -19.90 -12.52 -8.77
C ARG A 287 -19.89 -11.50 -9.90
N LEU A 288 -18.95 -11.59 -10.84
CA LEU A 288 -18.94 -10.75 -12.04
C LEU A 288 -20.16 -11.00 -12.93
N GLY A 289 -20.56 -12.25 -13.14
CA GLY A 289 -21.75 -12.60 -13.94
C GLY A 289 -23.03 -11.98 -13.41
N LEU A 290 -23.18 -11.87 -12.09
CA LEU A 290 -24.31 -11.21 -11.44
C LEU A 290 -24.32 -9.68 -11.63
N GLN A 291 -23.19 -9.09 -12.06
CA GLN A 291 -23.01 -7.64 -12.27
C GLN A 291 -22.99 -7.25 -13.75
N ALA A 292 -22.77 -8.21 -14.66
CA ALA A 292 -22.70 -7.95 -16.11
C ALA A 292 -23.94 -7.21 -16.65
N ASP A 293 -25.11 -7.45 -16.03
CA ASP A 293 -26.35 -6.75 -16.36
C ASP A 293 -26.37 -5.27 -15.90
N ARG A 294 -25.41 -4.85 -15.07
CA ARG A 294 -25.33 -3.46 -14.55
C ARG A 294 -24.30 -2.60 -15.27
N GLN A 295 -23.33 -3.21 -15.92
CA GLN A 295 -22.30 -2.50 -16.67
C GLN A 295 -22.70 -2.41 -18.14
N THR A 296 -23.37 -1.32 -18.51
CA THR A 296 -23.51 -0.93 -19.92
C THR A 296 -22.14 -0.67 -20.51
N ALA A 297 -21.83 -1.31 -21.64
CA ALA A 297 -20.59 -1.16 -22.38
C ALA A 297 -20.39 0.28 -22.87
N GLY A 298 -19.94 1.17 -21.98
CA GLY A 298 -19.50 2.51 -22.30
C GLY A 298 -17.99 2.51 -22.62
N ALA A 299 -17.56 3.39 -23.52
CA ALA A 299 -16.14 3.64 -23.73
C ALA A 299 -15.48 3.99 -22.39
N ARG A 300 -14.34 3.34 -22.08
CA ARG A 300 -13.58 3.64 -20.85
C ARG A 300 -13.30 5.15 -20.81
N PRO A 301 -13.61 5.86 -19.70
CA PRO A 301 -13.34 7.27 -19.58
C PRO A 301 -11.83 7.56 -19.75
N ALA A 302 -11.47 8.76 -20.16
CA ALA A 302 -10.06 9.16 -20.33
C ALA A 302 -9.21 8.90 -19.08
N SER A 303 -9.81 9.05 -17.90
CA SER A 303 -9.21 8.71 -16.59
C SER A 303 -8.82 7.24 -16.46
N ALA A 304 -9.64 6.31 -17.00
CA ALA A 304 -9.32 4.88 -16.96
C ALA A 304 -8.15 4.54 -17.91
N ARG A 305 -8.03 5.23 -19.03
CA ARG A 305 -6.87 5.11 -19.91
C ARG A 305 -5.60 5.58 -19.20
N GLU A 306 -5.64 6.78 -18.62
CA GLU A 306 -4.49 7.33 -17.89
C GLU A 306 -4.07 6.42 -16.72
N ALA A 307 -5.03 5.89 -15.94
CA ALA A 307 -4.75 4.94 -14.86
C ALA A 307 -4.02 3.68 -15.37
N MET A 308 -4.42 3.14 -16.52
CA MET A 308 -3.74 1.99 -17.15
C MET A 308 -2.29 2.32 -17.53
N TRP A 309 -2.04 3.50 -18.10
CA TRP A 309 -0.71 3.95 -18.47
C TRP A 309 0.15 4.29 -17.26
N LEU A 310 -0.43 4.88 -16.22
CA LEU A 310 0.25 5.13 -14.96
C LEU A 310 0.66 3.80 -14.30
N HIS A 311 -0.24 2.81 -14.30
CA HIS A 311 0.10 1.47 -13.81
C HIS A 311 1.27 0.86 -14.57
N ALA A 312 1.27 0.95 -15.90
CA ALA A 312 2.40 0.46 -16.72
C ALA A 312 3.71 1.18 -16.39
N ALA A 313 3.69 2.49 -16.13
CA ALA A 313 4.87 3.22 -15.67
C ALA A 313 5.38 2.69 -14.32
N MET A 314 4.49 2.45 -13.36
CA MET A 314 4.84 1.91 -12.04
C MET A 314 5.29 0.45 -12.12
N GLN A 315 4.67 -0.35 -12.97
CA GLN A 315 5.10 -1.71 -13.28
C GLN A 315 6.56 -1.74 -13.78
N GLY A 316 6.88 -0.89 -14.76
CA GLY A 316 8.24 -0.79 -15.28
C GLY A 316 9.24 -0.33 -14.22
N ARG A 317 8.86 0.65 -13.38
CA ARG A 317 9.68 1.09 -12.26
C ARG A 317 9.95 -0.04 -11.28
N ALA A 318 8.94 -0.81 -10.89
CA ALA A 318 9.09 -1.97 -10.02
C ALA A 318 10.01 -3.04 -10.64
N GLN A 319 9.86 -3.34 -11.95
CA GLN A 319 10.74 -4.26 -12.69
C GLN A 319 12.20 -3.82 -12.64
N GLY A 320 12.48 -2.52 -12.78
CA GLY A 320 13.83 -1.97 -12.71
C GLY A 320 14.48 -2.10 -11.33
N TRP A 321 13.68 -2.10 -10.26
CA TRP A 321 14.18 -2.13 -8.89
C TRP A 321 14.15 -3.50 -8.22
N MET A 322 13.25 -4.43 -8.59
CA MET A 322 13.01 -5.69 -7.89
C MET A 322 14.18 -6.66 -7.91
N ASP A 323 15.07 -6.56 -8.91
CA ASP A 323 16.23 -7.46 -9.06
C ASP A 323 17.51 -6.63 -9.27
N ALA A 324 18.52 -6.89 -8.42
CA ALA A 324 19.79 -6.16 -8.47
C ALA A 324 20.84 -6.81 -9.37
N ARG A 325 20.59 -8.02 -9.89
CA ARG A 325 21.56 -8.81 -10.63
C ARG A 325 21.79 -8.22 -12.02
N ASN A 326 23.06 -8.05 -12.40
CA ASN A 326 23.44 -7.49 -13.70
C ASN A 326 22.78 -8.18 -14.91
N PRO A 327 22.68 -9.53 -14.99
CA PRO A 327 22.00 -10.17 -16.12
C PRO A 327 20.51 -9.83 -16.21
N SER A 328 19.84 -9.57 -15.10
CA SER A 328 18.44 -9.17 -15.09
C SER A 328 18.28 -7.72 -15.58
N LEU A 329 19.14 -6.82 -15.11
CA LEU A 329 19.17 -5.43 -15.58
C LEU A 329 19.52 -5.34 -17.06
N GLN A 330 20.48 -6.15 -17.54
CA GLN A 330 20.86 -6.18 -18.96
C GLN A 330 19.69 -6.60 -19.85
N ARG A 331 18.91 -7.61 -19.46
CA ARG A 331 17.70 -8.03 -20.21
C ARG A 331 16.65 -6.91 -20.32
N LEU A 332 16.51 -6.07 -19.29
CA LEU A 332 15.61 -4.91 -19.37
C LEU A 332 16.09 -3.89 -20.39
N LEU A 333 17.42 -3.68 -20.47
CA LEU A 333 18.02 -2.79 -21.49
C LEU A 333 17.90 -3.37 -22.90
N ASP A 334 18.07 -4.66 -23.08
CA ASP A 334 17.97 -5.31 -24.40
C ASP A 334 16.55 -5.24 -24.95
N GLY A 335 15.53 -5.22 -24.08
CA GLY A 335 14.13 -5.04 -24.47
C GLY A 335 13.80 -3.63 -25.01
N LEU A 336 14.62 -2.61 -24.73
CA LEU A 336 14.35 -1.23 -25.11
C LEU A 336 14.27 -1.05 -26.64
N ALA A 337 15.19 -1.64 -27.39
CA ALA A 337 15.21 -1.53 -28.86
C ALA A 337 13.94 -2.12 -29.51
N GLY A 338 13.42 -3.21 -28.96
CA GLY A 338 12.15 -3.81 -29.40
C GLY A 338 10.96 -2.88 -29.13
N ALA A 339 10.92 -2.25 -27.95
CA ALA A 339 9.89 -1.29 -27.60
C ALA A 339 9.93 -0.04 -28.49
N GLU A 340 11.11 0.52 -28.75
CA GLU A 340 11.31 1.65 -29.66
C GLU A 340 10.82 1.35 -31.08
N ALA A 341 11.24 0.20 -31.63
CA ALA A 341 10.85 -0.23 -32.97
C ALA A 341 9.33 -0.50 -33.08
N SER A 342 8.72 -1.05 -32.03
CA SER A 342 7.29 -1.31 -31.99
C SER A 342 6.48 -0.02 -31.87
N ALA A 343 6.91 0.89 -30.98
CA ALA A 343 6.29 2.20 -30.83
C ALA A 343 6.37 3.07 -32.09
N ALA A 344 7.49 2.95 -32.84
CA ALA A 344 7.67 3.70 -34.11
C ALA A 344 6.74 3.22 -35.23
N ARG A 345 6.33 1.95 -35.20
CA ARG A 345 5.42 1.34 -36.21
C ARG A 345 3.94 1.51 -35.89
N SER A 346 3.63 1.93 -34.68
CA SER A 346 2.23 2.03 -34.23
C SER A 346 1.56 3.28 -34.76
N ALA A 347 0.28 3.13 -35.12
CA ALA A 347 -0.55 4.27 -35.47
C ALA A 347 -0.74 5.20 -34.25
N PRO A 348 -0.94 6.50 -34.45
CA PRO A 348 -1.25 7.41 -33.37
C PRO A 348 -2.43 6.91 -32.51
N GLY A 349 -2.23 6.82 -31.19
CA GLY A 349 -3.24 6.37 -30.24
C GLY A 349 -3.38 4.86 -30.03
N SER A 350 -2.64 4.01 -30.80
CA SER A 350 -2.66 2.54 -30.69
C SER A 350 -1.45 1.98 -29.95
N ALA A 351 -0.68 2.80 -29.25
CA ALA A 351 0.49 2.37 -28.50
C ALA A 351 0.09 1.46 -27.32
N ASP A 352 0.90 0.40 -27.09
CA ASP A 352 0.69 -0.51 -25.97
C ASP A 352 1.36 0.06 -24.71
N PRO A 353 0.66 0.15 -23.57
CA PRO A 353 1.23 0.59 -22.29
C PRO A 353 2.47 -0.22 -21.86
N GLN A 354 2.61 -1.46 -22.32
CA GLN A 354 3.78 -2.29 -22.03
C GLN A 354 5.10 -1.70 -22.57
N TRP A 355 5.06 -0.89 -23.62
CA TRP A 355 6.26 -0.21 -24.10
C TRP A 355 6.70 0.91 -23.16
N LEU A 356 5.75 1.57 -22.50
CA LEU A 356 6.08 2.50 -21.43
C LEU A 356 6.70 1.76 -20.24
N ALA A 357 6.12 0.63 -19.83
CA ALA A 357 6.70 -0.19 -18.76
C ALA A 357 8.14 -0.61 -19.10
N GLN A 358 8.40 -1.08 -20.34
CA GLN A 358 9.74 -1.42 -20.80
C GLN A 358 10.70 -0.22 -20.79
N ALA A 359 10.24 0.94 -21.25
CA ALA A 359 11.05 2.17 -21.22
C ALA A 359 11.39 2.61 -19.80
N MET A 360 10.42 2.61 -18.87
CA MET A 360 10.64 2.92 -17.46
C MET A 360 11.61 1.94 -16.80
N ALA A 361 11.43 0.63 -17.04
CA ALA A 361 12.32 -0.40 -16.53
C ALA A 361 13.75 -0.27 -17.07
N ALA A 362 13.89 0.00 -18.37
CA ALA A 362 15.18 0.21 -19.02
C ALA A 362 15.89 1.47 -18.48
N ALA A 363 15.15 2.57 -18.23
CA ALA A 363 15.75 3.79 -17.66
C ALA A 363 16.32 3.53 -16.26
N VAL A 364 15.58 2.83 -15.39
CA VAL A 364 16.06 2.44 -14.06
C VAL A 364 17.25 1.49 -14.16
N ALA A 365 17.20 0.48 -15.04
CA ALA A 365 18.29 -0.47 -15.24
C ALA A 365 19.56 0.22 -15.76
N ALA A 366 19.42 1.17 -16.70
CA ALA A 366 20.53 1.94 -17.26
C ALA A 366 21.24 2.78 -16.19
N VAL A 367 20.48 3.43 -15.31
CA VAL A 367 21.05 4.16 -14.15
C VAL A 367 21.88 3.22 -13.28
N ARG A 368 21.32 2.06 -12.94
CA ARG A 368 21.99 1.09 -12.05
C ARG A 368 23.23 0.44 -12.68
N LEU A 369 23.25 0.33 -14.02
CA LEU A 369 24.40 -0.15 -14.77
C LEU A 369 25.35 0.99 -15.23
N GLN A 370 25.06 2.23 -14.82
CA GLN A 370 25.86 3.42 -15.18
C GLN A 370 25.98 3.62 -16.71
N ASP A 371 24.88 3.39 -17.43
CA ASP A 371 24.78 3.60 -18.89
C ASP A 371 23.93 4.84 -19.20
N PRO A 372 24.53 6.04 -19.24
CA PRO A 372 23.78 7.26 -19.48
C PRO A 372 23.13 7.34 -20.85
N ALA A 373 23.74 6.72 -21.88
CA ALA A 373 23.22 6.77 -23.23
C ALA A 373 21.88 6.01 -23.35
N ARG A 374 21.83 4.80 -22.79
CA ARG A 374 20.59 4.01 -22.76
C ARG A 374 19.54 4.60 -21.80
N ALA A 375 19.95 5.22 -20.70
CA ALA A 375 19.03 5.96 -19.83
C ALA A 375 18.30 7.08 -20.57
N GLU A 376 19.05 7.90 -21.33
CA GLU A 376 18.45 8.98 -22.13
C GLU A 376 17.58 8.45 -23.28
N ALA A 377 17.97 7.35 -23.94
CA ALA A 377 17.14 6.72 -24.97
C ALA A 377 15.80 6.24 -24.37
N ALA A 378 15.84 5.54 -23.25
CA ALA A 378 14.65 5.05 -22.55
C ALA A 378 13.72 6.20 -22.12
N LEU A 379 14.29 7.29 -21.57
CA LEU A 379 13.52 8.48 -21.20
C LEU A 379 12.88 9.18 -22.41
N ARG A 380 13.58 9.24 -23.56
CA ARG A 380 12.96 9.78 -24.79
C ARG A 380 11.75 8.99 -25.23
N LEU A 381 11.82 7.66 -25.19
CA LEU A 381 10.68 6.79 -25.47
C LEU A 381 9.55 7.00 -24.47
N ALA A 382 9.87 6.97 -23.17
CA ALA A 382 8.88 7.14 -22.09
C ALA A 382 8.13 8.48 -22.23
N ARG A 383 8.83 9.59 -22.49
CA ARG A 383 8.21 10.91 -22.70
C ARG A 383 7.27 10.95 -23.90
N ARG A 384 7.65 10.35 -25.04
CA ARG A 384 6.78 10.28 -26.21
C ARG A 384 5.49 9.51 -25.92
N LEU A 385 5.60 8.41 -25.17
CA LEU A 385 4.46 7.55 -24.84
C LEU A 385 3.54 8.18 -23.78
N ALA A 386 4.09 9.02 -22.91
CA ALA A 386 3.36 9.67 -21.82
C ALA A 386 2.52 10.90 -22.27
N GLN A 387 2.75 11.42 -23.47
CA GLN A 387 2.16 12.68 -23.94
C GLN A 387 0.63 12.73 -23.79
N GLY A 388 0.14 13.82 -23.22
CA GLY A 388 -1.28 14.07 -23.02
C GLY A 388 -1.90 13.32 -21.83
N MET A 389 -1.07 12.73 -20.95
CA MET A 389 -1.48 12.04 -19.74
C MET A 389 -0.72 12.62 -18.53
N PRO A 390 -1.24 13.65 -17.85
CA PRO A 390 -0.52 14.42 -16.84
C PRO A 390 0.09 13.59 -15.72
N ALA A 391 -0.62 12.60 -15.19
CA ALA A 391 -0.08 11.73 -14.12
C ALA A 391 1.09 10.86 -14.62
N VAL A 392 1.04 10.41 -15.87
CA VAL A 392 2.11 9.62 -16.51
C VAL A 392 3.31 10.52 -16.82
N GLU A 393 3.08 11.70 -17.38
CA GLU A 393 4.11 12.71 -17.65
C GLU A 393 4.86 13.08 -16.37
N ARG A 394 4.12 13.27 -15.26
CA ARG A 394 4.70 13.52 -13.94
C ARG A 394 5.62 12.37 -13.50
N ALA A 395 5.16 11.12 -13.63
CA ALA A 395 5.96 9.96 -13.25
C ALA A 395 7.25 9.84 -14.07
N VAL A 396 7.18 10.12 -15.38
CA VAL A 396 8.35 10.12 -16.28
C VAL A 396 9.29 11.30 -15.95
N THR A 397 8.74 12.47 -15.61
CA THR A 397 9.54 13.65 -15.21
C THR A 397 10.31 13.38 -13.92
N LEU A 398 9.69 12.76 -12.91
CA LEU A 398 10.38 12.39 -11.67
C LEU A 398 11.51 11.39 -11.93
N LEU A 399 11.28 10.38 -12.79
CA LEU A 399 12.36 9.46 -13.21
C LEU A 399 13.47 10.18 -13.97
N GLN A 400 13.14 11.15 -14.83
CA GLN A 400 14.14 11.97 -15.52
C GLN A 400 15.00 12.74 -14.52
N VAL A 401 14.42 13.34 -13.49
CA VAL A 401 15.14 14.04 -12.42
C VAL A 401 16.08 13.08 -11.69
N GLU A 402 15.61 11.87 -11.36
CA GLU A 402 16.47 10.85 -10.74
C GLU A 402 17.67 10.50 -11.62
N VAL A 403 17.44 10.25 -12.92
CA VAL A 403 18.52 9.95 -13.89
C VAL A 403 19.52 11.09 -13.95
N MET A 404 19.07 12.34 -14.00
CA MET A 404 19.95 13.51 -14.00
C MET A 404 20.78 13.61 -12.72
N LEU A 405 20.20 13.32 -11.56
CA LEU A 405 20.91 13.34 -10.28
C LEU A 405 22.01 12.27 -10.22
N GLU A 406 21.72 11.06 -10.70
CA GLU A 406 22.72 9.98 -10.78
C GLU A 406 23.86 10.31 -11.78
N GLN A 407 23.54 11.06 -12.84
CA GLN A 407 24.51 11.59 -13.80
C GLN A 407 25.23 12.85 -13.28
N ARG A 408 25.03 13.28 -12.03
CA ARG A 408 25.60 14.51 -11.42
C ARG A 408 25.16 15.81 -12.12
N ARG A 409 24.02 15.82 -12.80
CA ARG A 409 23.44 16.97 -13.53
C ARG A 409 22.40 17.69 -12.66
N ALA A 410 22.77 18.01 -11.43
CA ALA A 410 21.82 18.52 -10.42
C ALA A 410 21.20 19.88 -10.81
N ARG A 411 21.91 20.75 -11.53
CA ARG A 411 21.36 22.03 -12.00
C ARG A 411 20.28 21.84 -13.07
N GLU A 412 20.46 20.88 -13.95
CA GLU A 412 19.44 20.53 -14.95
C GLU A 412 18.23 19.87 -14.29
N ALA A 413 18.45 19.01 -13.30
CA ALA A 413 17.39 18.43 -12.48
C ALA A 413 16.52 19.51 -11.82
N LEU A 414 17.14 20.56 -11.23
CA LEU A 414 16.42 21.70 -10.66
C LEU A 414 15.63 22.48 -11.72
N ALA A 415 16.20 22.67 -12.91
CA ALA A 415 15.49 23.36 -14.01
C ALA A 415 14.26 22.57 -14.46
N VAL A 416 14.33 21.23 -14.50
CA VAL A 416 13.17 20.36 -14.80
C VAL A 416 12.11 20.48 -13.71
N LEU A 417 12.48 20.41 -12.43
CA LEU A 417 11.55 20.56 -11.31
C LEU A 417 10.86 21.93 -11.32
N ALA A 418 11.57 23.00 -11.71
CA ALA A 418 11.01 24.35 -11.80
C ALA A 418 9.89 24.50 -12.85
N LEU A 419 9.73 23.55 -13.78
CA LEU A 419 8.63 23.53 -14.76
C LEU A 419 7.28 23.14 -14.15
N SER A 420 7.26 22.63 -12.92
CA SER A 420 6.05 22.27 -12.18
C SER A 420 5.91 23.11 -10.91
N PRO A 421 5.66 24.44 -11.05
CA PRO A 421 5.56 25.31 -9.88
C PRO A 421 4.31 24.94 -9.08
N GLY A 422 4.48 24.83 -7.75
CA GLY A 422 3.40 24.46 -6.83
C GLY A 422 3.18 22.97 -6.66
N GLU A 423 3.93 22.10 -7.32
CA GLU A 423 3.96 20.66 -7.03
C GLU A 423 4.65 20.42 -5.67
N GLU A 424 3.89 19.93 -4.70
CA GLU A 424 4.34 19.72 -3.31
C GLU A 424 4.15 18.28 -2.83
N SER A 425 4.01 17.34 -3.76
CA SER A 425 3.94 15.93 -3.42
C SER A 425 5.25 15.42 -2.82
N ARG A 426 5.13 14.37 -2.02
CA ARG A 426 6.27 13.76 -1.33
C ARG A 426 7.44 13.40 -2.27
N PRO A 427 7.23 12.71 -3.43
CA PRO A 427 8.32 12.41 -4.36
C PRO A 427 9.02 13.66 -4.88
N PHE A 428 8.26 14.69 -5.19
CA PHE A 428 8.80 15.96 -5.70
C PHE A 428 9.65 16.69 -4.66
N LEU A 429 9.17 16.75 -3.42
CA LEU A 429 9.89 17.39 -2.31
C LEU A 429 11.20 16.66 -1.96
N LEU A 430 11.20 15.33 -1.96
CA LEU A 430 12.39 14.53 -1.68
C LEU A 430 13.43 14.65 -2.80
N LEU A 431 13.00 14.59 -4.07
CA LEU A 431 13.90 14.80 -5.21
C LEU A 431 14.42 16.23 -5.29
N GLY A 432 13.59 17.22 -5.00
CA GLY A 432 13.98 18.62 -4.89
C GLY A 432 15.05 18.82 -3.83
N SER A 433 14.91 18.20 -2.67
CA SER A 433 15.91 18.24 -1.60
C SER A 433 17.24 17.63 -2.04
N ARG A 434 17.22 16.46 -2.70
CA ARG A 434 18.41 15.82 -3.26
C ARG A 434 19.07 16.72 -4.32
N ALA A 435 18.27 17.33 -5.20
CA ALA A 435 18.77 18.19 -6.27
C ALA A 435 19.43 19.46 -5.73
N VAL A 436 18.82 20.15 -4.78
CA VAL A 436 19.37 21.37 -4.16
C VAL A 436 20.66 21.05 -3.38
N LEU A 437 20.71 19.95 -2.64
CA LEU A 437 21.90 19.50 -1.93
C LEU A 437 23.07 19.17 -2.88
N ALA A 438 22.77 18.49 -4.01
CA ALA A 438 23.76 18.09 -4.99
C ALA A 438 24.25 19.27 -5.86
N ALA A 439 23.41 20.27 -6.11
CA ALA A 439 23.73 21.41 -6.95
C ALA A 439 24.75 22.41 -6.33
N SER A 440 25.00 22.29 -5.01
CA SER A 440 25.89 23.20 -4.26
C SER A 440 25.57 24.69 -4.52
N GLY A 441 24.30 25.04 -4.58
CA GLY A 441 23.77 26.32 -4.91
C GLY A 441 23.78 27.36 -3.77
N PRO A 442 23.21 28.55 -4.02
CA PRO A 442 23.09 29.59 -3.01
C PRO A 442 22.25 29.14 -1.82
N SER A 443 22.56 29.70 -0.64
CA SER A 443 21.85 29.38 0.61
C SER A 443 20.34 29.68 0.55
N ALA A 444 19.91 30.57 -0.34
CA ALA A 444 18.50 30.88 -0.56
C ALA A 444 17.69 29.66 -1.11
N GLU A 445 18.23 28.92 -2.09
CA GLU A 445 17.60 27.71 -2.63
C GLU A 445 17.46 26.64 -1.54
N LEU A 446 18.51 26.45 -0.73
CA LEU A 446 18.49 25.54 0.41
C LEU A 446 17.44 25.94 1.45
N SER A 447 17.36 27.26 1.78
CA SER A 447 16.39 27.77 2.75
C SER A 447 14.95 27.57 2.26
N THR A 448 14.66 27.91 0.99
CA THR A 448 13.33 27.72 0.39
C THR A 448 12.92 26.24 0.43
N GLN A 449 13.83 25.34 0.06
CA GLN A 449 13.53 23.90 0.10
C GLN A 449 13.34 23.39 1.54
N ALA A 450 14.12 23.88 2.50
CA ALA A 450 13.94 23.53 3.90
C ALA A 450 12.59 24.01 4.45
N GLU A 451 12.10 25.18 4.03
CA GLU A 451 10.77 25.69 4.39
C GLU A 451 9.65 24.80 3.82
N ARG A 452 9.75 24.41 2.54
CA ARG A 452 8.81 23.46 1.93
C ARG A 452 8.79 22.12 2.70
N MET A 453 9.96 21.60 3.07
CA MET A 453 10.06 20.39 3.88
C MET A 453 9.45 20.57 5.27
N ARG A 454 9.63 21.72 5.93
CA ARG A 454 8.98 21.99 7.22
C ARG A 454 7.47 22.04 7.12
N THR A 455 6.94 22.62 6.05
CA THR A 455 5.49 22.63 5.77
C THR A 455 4.96 21.20 5.61
N TRP A 456 5.67 20.37 4.84
CA TRP A 456 5.33 18.95 4.69
C TRP A 456 5.33 18.23 6.05
N MET A 457 6.39 18.43 6.86
CA MET A 457 6.54 17.77 8.17
C MET A 457 5.49 18.19 9.20
N ALA A 458 4.90 19.39 9.06
CA ALA A 458 3.79 19.82 9.91
C ALA A 458 2.51 18.98 9.66
N LEU A 459 2.34 18.47 8.45
CA LEU A 459 1.20 17.64 8.06
C LEU A 459 1.49 16.13 8.16
N HIS A 460 2.78 15.74 8.03
CA HIS A 460 3.24 14.34 7.97
C HIS A 460 4.39 14.09 8.96
N PRO A 461 4.16 14.23 10.27
CA PRO A 461 5.24 14.14 11.28
C PRO A 461 5.87 12.75 11.38
N GLU A 462 5.24 11.71 10.81
CA GLU A 462 5.74 10.34 10.77
C GLU A 462 6.64 10.02 9.56
N ASP A 463 6.79 10.96 8.60
CA ASP A 463 7.61 10.74 7.40
C ASP A 463 9.11 10.83 7.71
N ALA A 464 9.70 9.68 8.03
CA ALA A 464 11.12 9.59 8.37
C ALA A 464 12.04 10.08 7.24
N ALA A 465 11.72 9.79 5.97
CA ALA A 465 12.54 10.19 4.83
C ALA A 465 12.54 11.73 4.63
N ALA A 466 11.39 12.35 4.90
CA ALA A 466 11.27 13.80 4.85
C ALA A 466 12.05 14.46 6.01
N TRP A 467 12.04 13.88 7.20
CA TRP A 467 12.87 14.32 8.32
C TRP A 467 14.38 14.18 8.00
N GLU A 468 14.80 13.07 7.40
CA GLU A 468 16.20 12.89 6.96
C GLU A 468 16.61 13.95 5.95
N ALA A 469 15.78 14.22 4.95
CA ALA A 469 16.03 15.25 3.94
C ALA A 469 16.11 16.64 4.57
N LEU A 470 15.19 16.99 5.47
CA LEU A 470 15.22 18.25 6.21
C LEU A 470 16.51 18.36 7.05
N GLY A 471 16.90 17.29 7.74
CA GLY A 471 18.14 17.26 8.53
C GLY A 471 19.39 17.55 7.69
N GLN A 472 19.46 17.02 6.47
CA GLN A 472 20.57 17.30 5.54
C GLN A 472 20.56 18.76 5.05
N LEU A 473 19.40 19.32 4.74
CA LEU A 473 19.24 20.72 4.34
C LEU A 473 19.67 21.68 5.45
N GLU A 474 19.20 21.44 6.70
CA GLU A 474 19.55 22.25 7.87
C GLU A 474 21.04 22.16 8.20
N ALA A 475 21.64 20.98 8.09
CA ALA A 475 23.08 20.80 8.26
C ALA A 475 23.87 21.60 7.21
N ARG A 476 23.43 21.59 5.96
CA ARG A 476 24.07 22.35 4.89
C ARG A 476 23.93 23.88 5.07
N LEU A 477 22.84 24.32 5.69
CA LEU A 477 22.61 25.72 6.08
C LEU A 477 23.40 26.15 7.34
N GLY A 478 24.14 25.23 7.98
CA GLY A 478 24.85 25.48 9.23
C GLY A 478 23.98 25.52 10.48
N ARG A 479 22.70 25.18 10.37
CA ARG A 479 21.71 25.16 11.48
C ARG A 479 21.79 23.85 12.25
N ARG A 480 22.88 23.65 13.01
CA ARG A 480 23.24 22.36 13.62
C ARG A 480 22.16 21.79 14.55
N LEU A 481 21.55 22.62 15.40
CA LEU A 481 20.50 22.17 16.33
C LEU A 481 19.25 21.68 15.58
N ALA A 482 18.80 22.44 14.58
CA ALA A 482 17.68 22.05 13.73
C ALA A 482 17.99 20.74 12.96
N ALA A 483 19.22 20.59 12.45
CA ALA A 483 19.65 19.36 11.78
C ALA A 483 19.62 18.14 12.72
N TRP A 484 20.14 18.26 13.93
CA TRP A 484 20.14 17.18 14.90
C TRP A 484 18.75 16.83 15.38
N ARG A 485 17.88 17.83 15.57
CA ARG A 485 16.47 17.61 15.86
C ARG A 485 15.79 16.81 14.74
N ALA A 486 15.95 17.23 13.49
CA ALA A 486 15.35 16.53 12.35
C ALA A 486 15.84 15.07 12.22
N GLN A 487 17.13 14.82 12.46
CA GLN A 487 17.68 13.46 12.49
C GLN A 487 17.10 12.62 13.63
N ALA A 488 16.87 13.21 14.80
CA ALA A 488 16.23 12.52 15.93
C ALA A 488 14.76 12.20 15.63
N GLU A 489 14.03 13.13 14.99
CA GLU A 489 12.65 12.88 14.55
C GLU A 489 12.57 11.76 13.51
N ALA A 490 13.52 11.71 12.55
CA ALA A 490 13.61 10.61 11.60
C ALA A 490 13.76 9.25 12.30
N ARG A 491 14.67 9.17 13.28
CA ARG A 491 14.86 7.96 14.10
C ARG A 491 13.60 7.61 14.90
N PHE A 492 12.96 8.62 15.50
CA PHE A 492 11.72 8.43 16.25
C PHE A 492 10.60 7.87 15.36
N ALA A 493 10.42 8.41 14.15
CA ALA A 493 9.44 7.94 13.17
C ALA A 493 9.71 6.49 12.72
N LEU A 494 10.98 6.07 12.69
CA LEU A 494 11.38 4.69 12.42
C LEU A 494 11.22 3.75 13.63
N GLY A 495 10.84 4.27 14.81
CA GLY A 495 10.76 3.49 16.04
C GLY A 495 12.11 3.23 16.71
N ASP A 496 13.20 3.85 16.27
CA ASP A 496 14.51 3.86 16.95
C ASP A 496 14.53 4.93 18.05
N TRP A 497 13.81 4.67 19.12
CA TRP A 497 13.66 5.65 20.20
C TRP A 497 14.93 5.83 21.02
N ASN A 498 15.77 4.79 21.14
CA ASN A 498 17.07 4.91 21.80
C ASN A 498 18.01 5.83 21.01
N GLY A 499 18.14 5.62 19.71
CA GLY A 499 18.94 6.48 18.86
C GLY A 499 18.41 7.92 18.79
N ALA A 500 17.09 8.11 18.80
CA ALA A 500 16.46 9.43 18.89
C ALA A 500 16.83 10.15 20.20
N LEU A 501 16.77 9.46 21.34
CA LEU A 501 17.17 10.00 22.64
C LEU A 501 18.63 10.38 22.70
N GLU A 502 19.53 9.51 22.22
CA GLU A 502 20.96 9.79 22.18
C GLU A 502 21.25 11.06 21.36
N GLN A 503 20.61 11.18 20.20
CA GLN A 503 20.75 12.34 19.32
C GLN A 503 20.24 13.63 19.99
N LEU A 504 19.04 13.61 20.62
CA LEU A 504 18.48 14.76 21.32
C LEU A 504 19.34 15.17 22.54
N ARG A 505 19.85 14.18 23.30
CA ARG A 505 20.77 14.45 24.42
C ARG A 505 22.07 15.09 23.94
N ALA A 506 22.62 14.63 22.83
CA ALA A 506 23.80 15.23 22.23
C ALA A 506 23.53 16.68 21.77
N ALA A 507 22.38 16.91 21.13
CA ALA A 507 21.95 18.25 20.71
C ALA A 507 21.77 19.20 21.90
N SER A 508 21.13 18.77 22.99
CA SER A 508 20.93 19.56 24.21
C SER A 508 22.27 19.89 24.90
N ARG A 509 23.20 18.94 24.99
CA ARG A 509 24.55 19.20 25.50
C ARG A 509 25.29 20.26 24.66
N PHE A 510 25.23 20.11 23.34
CA PHE A 510 25.88 21.07 22.42
C PHE A 510 25.27 22.46 22.56
N ALA A 511 23.94 22.59 22.65
CA ALA A 511 23.26 23.88 22.83
C ALA A 511 23.79 24.63 24.07
N ARG A 512 23.94 23.91 25.20
CA ARG A 512 24.47 24.49 26.46
C ARG A 512 25.93 24.89 26.33
N GLN A 513 26.76 24.04 25.71
CA GLN A 513 28.21 24.33 25.54
C GLN A 513 28.50 25.47 24.57
N SER A 514 27.62 25.66 23.57
CA SER A 514 27.77 26.72 22.57
C SER A 514 27.08 28.03 22.93
N GLY A 515 26.56 28.17 24.14
CA GLY A 515 25.82 29.37 24.57
C GLY A 515 24.44 29.54 23.88
N GLN A 516 23.91 28.49 23.26
CA GLN A 516 22.63 28.51 22.57
C GLN A 516 21.50 27.85 23.39
N GLY A 517 21.71 27.67 24.70
CA GLY A 517 20.77 26.97 25.58
C GLY A 517 19.35 27.56 25.61
N ASP A 518 19.22 28.87 25.44
CA ASP A 518 17.96 29.61 25.43
C ASP A 518 17.38 29.81 24.02
N SER A 519 18.00 29.24 22.99
CA SER A 519 17.46 29.32 21.62
C SER A 519 16.16 28.52 21.49
N ILE A 520 15.30 28.92 20.55
CA ILE A 520 14.04 28.22 20.25
C ILE A 520 14.30 26.74 19.96
N ASP A 521 15.34 26.44 19.18
CA ASP A 521 15.70 25.05 18.84
C ASP A 521 16.09 24.24 20.09
N ALA A 522 16.84 24.83 21.03
CA ALA A 522 17.22 24.16 22.27
C ALA A 522 15.99 23.84 23.15
N VAL A 523 15.06 24.79 23.27
CA VAL A 523 13.80 24.60 24.02
C VAL A 523 12.95 23.49 23.39
N VAL A 524 12.85 23.47 22.07
CA VAL A 524 12.12 22.40 21.33
C VAL A 524 12.81 21.06 21.52
N ILE A 525 14.14 20.98 21.45
CA ILE A 525 14.91 19.75 21.69
C ILE A 525 14.64 19.21 23.11
N ASP A 526 14.69 20.06 24.14
CA ASP A 526 14.46 19.64 25.52
C ASP A 526 13.00 19.19 25.76
N ALA A 527 12.03 19.81 25.10
CA ALA A 527 10.65 19.36 25.10
C ALA A 527 10.48 17.98 24.43
N ARG A 528 11.09 17.79 23.26
CA ARG A 528 11.06 16.51 22.54
C ARG A 528 11.76 15.39 23.29
N LEU A 529 12.85 15.70 23.99
CA LEU A 529 13.58 14.75 24.83
C LEU A 529 12.63 14.09 25.85
N LYS A 530 11.78 14.88 26.49
CA LYS A 530 10.79 14.37 27.47
C LYS A 530 9.78 13.44 26.80
N VAL A 531 9.23 13.83 25.64
CA VAL A 531 8.23 13.05 24.90
C VAL A 531 8.80 11.71 24.44
N VAL A 532 10.02 11.71 23.87
CA VAL A 532 10.68 10.50 23.37
C VAL A 532 11.05 9.57 24.52
N ASP A 533 11.57 10.11 25.65
CA ASP A 533 11.89 9.31 26.84
C ASP A 533 10.64 8.67 27.46
N GLU A 534 9.55 9.43 27.56
CA GLU A 534 8.28 8.88 28.06
C GLU A 534 7.76 7.76 27.16
N ARG A 535 7.86 7.90 25.83
CA ARG A 535 7.42 6.88 24.89
C ARG A 535 8.27 5.60 25.03
N ARG A 536 9.60 5.76 25.13
CA ARG A 536 10.53 4.66 25.38
C ARG A 536 10.26 3.94 26.70
N ARG A 537 10.10 4.71 27.78
CA ARG A 537 9.79 4.15 29.13
C ARG A 537 8.51 3.35 29.11
N ARG A 538 7.47 3.85 28.44
CA ARG A 538 6.20 3.13 28.28
C ARG A 538 6.39 1.80 27.54
N GLN A 539 7.16 1.79 26.46
CA GLN A 539 7.47 0.55 25.74
C GLN A 539 8.20 -0.47 26.62
N LEU A 540 9.23 -0.03 27.33
CA LEU A 540 9.98 -0.93 28.22
C LEU A 540 9.09 -1.56 29.30
N LEU A 541 8.17 -0.77 29.88
CA LEU A 541 7.18 -1.28 30.84
C LEU A 541 6.22 -2.30 30.20
N GLU A 542 5.75 -2.02 28.98
CA GLU A 542 4.90 -2.95 28.22
C GLU A 542 5.61 -4.25 27.86
N GLU A 543 6.95 -4.22 27.70
CA GLU A 543 7.82 -5.39 27.49
C GLU A 543 8.21 -6.10 28.80
N GLY A 544 7.74 -5.63 29.95
CA GLY A 544 8.10 -6.16 31.26
C GLY A 544 9.54 -5.85 31.67
N ARG A 545 10.18 -4.86 31.02
CA ARG A 545 11.57 -4.42 31.29
C ARG A 545 11.56 -3.19 32.19
N ASN A 546 12.60 -3.06 33.02
CA ASN A 546 12.72 -1.90 33.91
C ASN A 546 13.32 -0.70 33.17
N PRO A 547 12.57 0.41 32.95
CA PRO A 547 13.08 1.59 32.27
C PRO A 547 14.25 2.28 33.00
N ASP A 548 14.44 2.01 34.29
CA ASP A 548 15.51 2.60 35.11
C ASP A 548 16.75 1.70 35.21
N ASP A 549 16.75 0.51 34.59
CA ASP A 549 17.94 -0.34 34.49
C ASP A 549 19.02 0.39 33.65
N PRO A 550 20.26 0.57 34.18
CA PRO A 550 21.34 1.21 33.45
C PRO A 550 21.66 0.55 32.10
N ARG A 551 21.43 -0.75 31.97
CA ARG A 551 21.63 -1.51 30.71
C ARG A 551 20.64 -1.09 29.62
N GLU A 552 19.45 -0.66 30.03
CA GLU A 552 18.40 -0.17 29.15
C GLU A 552 18.59 1.30 28.73
N ASN A 553 19.41 2.04 29.46
CA ASN A 553 19.64 3.47 29.23
C ASN A 553 20.75 3.79 28.23
N GLY A 554 21.26 2.80 27.47
CA GLY A 554 22.25 3.03 26.41
C GLY A 554 23.63 3.45 26.92
N SER A 555 23.93 3.32 28.23
CA SER A 555 25.23 3.66 28.81
C SER A 555 26.18 2.45 28.75
N GLN A 556 26.26 1.76 27.63
CA GLN A 556 27.41 0.91 27.35
C GLN A 556 28.31 1.65 26.35
N ARG A 557 29.50 1.92 26.81
CA ARG A 557 30.66 2.69 26.36
C ARG A 557 31.04 2.50 24.89
#